data_9c8186e9805d7a8c513d1462d70e859b
#
_entry.id   9c8186e9805d7a8c513d1462d70e859b
#
_cell.length_a   1.000
_cell.length_b   1.000
_cell.length_c   1.000
_cell.angle_alpha   90.00
_cell.angle_beta   90.00
_cell.angle_gamma   90.00
#
_symmetry.space_group_name_H-M   'P 1'
#
loop_
_entity.id
_entity.type
_entity.pdbx_description
1 polymer ?
#
loop_
_entity_poly.entity_id
_entity_poly.type
_entity_poly.pdbx_seq_one_letter_code
_entity_poly.pdbx_strand_id
1 'polypeptide(L)'
;MCEKKLNMPVITIDTDGMELYDVGEEKAWLELFRTFAGKGMIDKASERAKPNLDIEKKQGKIGVLGLTPQDISDLQAPKKIREYYQEKEGKEAICYCMGENVCRSTDGLDNHRKAGEVEKNIVVSPAALAAAKYLEKTFGTPYEVTYPIVEELVPDMDYRRKKILIVHQQVIGNAMRAEIRRRCQKVNGDPSVDNNAVITVASWFMMKQELSEEGDISLREEDDYMELIKKEDYDIVFADPMMKRMTEDAYKMAGTGCVADAHETERKRIFIDATHFAVSGKLREEMKKREA
;
A
#
# COMPACT_ATOMS: atom_id res chain seq x y z
N MET A 1 8.15 25.72 23.09
CA MET A 1 7.74 25.83 24.51
C MET A 1 7.44 24.46 25.14
N CYS A 2 6.76 23.54 24.45
CA CYS A 2 6.40 22.20 24.98
C CYS A 2 7.64 21.32 25.24
N GLU A 3 8.61 21.26 24.30
CA GLU A 3 9.82 20.45 24.44
C GLU A 3 10.59 20.73 25.73
N LYS A 4 10.78 22.03 26.07
CA LYS A 4 11.48 22.43 27.29
C LYS A 4 10.74 22.05 28.57
N LYS A 5 9.38 22.03 28.53
CA LYS A 5 8.56 21.67 29.70
C LYS A 5 8.47 20.17 29.91
N LEU A 6 8.42 19.40 28.82
CA LEU A 6 8.24 17.95 28.85
C LEU A 6 9.57 17.18 28.88
N ASN A 7 10.68 17.85 28.59
CA ASN A 7 12.00 17.24 28.46
C ASN A 7 12.00 16.04 27.48
N MET A 8 11.21 16.15 26.41
CA MET A 8 11.08 15.13 25.36
C MET A 8 10.95 15.80 23.99
N PRO A 9 11.32 15.13 22.88
CA PRO A 9 11.09 15.64 21.55
C PRO A 9 9.60 15.80 21.27
N VAL A 10 9.21 16.90 20.64
CA VAL A 10 7.84 17.19 20.24
C VAL A 10 7.79 17.35 18.72
N ILE A 11 6.96 16.54 18.08
CA ILE A 11 6.65 16.68 16.66
C ILE A 11 5.37 17.50 16.54
N THR A 12 5.42 18.53 15.71
CA THR A 12 4.25 19.33 15.36
C THR A 12 3.87 19.02 13.92
N ILE A 13 2.62 18.66 13.70
CA ILE A 13 2.08 18.40 12.37
C ILE A 13 0.91 19.35 12.18
N ASP A 14 1.02 20.24 11.19
CA ASP A 14 -0.06 21.15 10.85
C ASP A 14 -1.10 20.41 9.99
N THR A 15 -2.30 20.26 10.56
CA THR A 15 -3.47 19.72 9.87
C THR A 15 -4.62 20.71 10.03
N ASP A 16 -5.29 21.04 8.96
CA ASP A 16 -6.39 22.01 8.97
C ASP A 16 -7.79 21.37 9.06
N GLY A 17 -7.84 20.04 9.01
CA GLY A 17 -9.10 19.28 9.05
C GLY A 17 -9.90 19.34 7.73
N MET A 18 -9.37 19.99 6.69
CA MET A 18 -9.98 20.08 5.36
C MET A 18 -9.35 19.08 4.38
N GLU A 19 -8.14 18.65 4.65
CA GLU A 19 -7.42 17.66 3.87
C GLU A 19 -7.84 16.24 4.29
N LEU A 20 -7.74 15.29 3.36
CA LEU A 20 -7.96 13.88 3.65
C LEU A 20 -6.87 13.33 4.57
N TYR A 21 -7.14 12.23 5.27
CA TYR A 21 -6.24 11.65 6.27
C TYR A 21 -4.85 11.31 5.73
N ASP A 22 -4.76 10.93 4.47
CA ASP A 22 -3.54 10.55 3.76
C ASP A 22 -2.50 11.68 3.69
N VAL A 23 -2.95 12.93 3.54
CA VAL A 23 -2.06 14.10 3.58
C VAL A 23 -1.47 14.28 4.97
N GLY A 24 -2.27 14.09 6.02
CA GLY A 24 -1.80 14.11 7.40
C GLY A 24 -0.83 12.97 7.69
N GLU A 25 -1.09 11.80 7.16
CA GLU A 25 -0.23 10.63 7.26
C GLU A 25 1.13 10.86 6.60
N GLU A 26 1.15 11.40 5.38
CA GLU A 26 2.41 11.75 4.70
C GLU A 26 3.26 12.74 5.51
N LYS A 27 2.61 13.78 6.05
CA LYS A 27 3.28 14.75 6.93
C LYS A 27 3.85 14.07 8.17
N ALA A 28 3.09 13.15 8.77
CA ALA A 28 3.52 12.42 9.97
C ALA A 28 4.73 11.53 9.69
N TRP A 29 4.71 10.74 8.61
CA TRP A 29 5.84 9.92 8.18
C TRP A 29 7.09 10.77 7.99
N LEU A 30 6.98 11.85 7.24
CA LEU A 30 8.12 12.73 6.95
C LEU A 30 8.71 13.37 8.22
N GLU A 31 7.87 13.90 9.10
CA GLU A 31 8.32 14.57 10.33
C GLU A 31 8.89 13.59 11.37
N LEU A 32 8.41 12.35 11.43
CA LEU A 32 9.02 11.30 12.24
C LEU A 32 10.49 11.06 11.83
N PHE A 33 10.76 10.87 10.55
CA PHE A 33 12.13 10.65 10.07
C PHE A 33 12.99 11.90 10.16
N ARG A 34 12.47 13.08 9.86
CA ARG A 34 13.20 14.36 10.06
C ARG A 34 13.61 14.57 11.51
N THR A 35 12.75 14.15 12.42
CA THR A 35 13.00 14.36 13.85
C THR A 35 13.97 13.33 14.42
N PHE A 36 13.91 12.08 14.00
CA PHE A 36 14.63 11.00 14.68
C PHE A 36 15.76 10.37 13.85
N ALA A 37 15.66 10.33 12.52
CA ALA A 37 16.64 9.62 11.71
C ALA A 37 18.05 10.21 11.85
N GLY A 38 19.05 9.34 12.06
CA GLY A 38 20.45 9.70 12.22
C GLY A 38 20.80 10.42 13.53
N LYS A 39 19.87 10.45 14.48
CA LYS A 39 20.11 11.08 15.79
C LYS A 39 20.33 10.01 16.84
N GLY A 40 21.47 10.04 17.51
CA GLY A 40 21.76 9.14 18.63
C GLY A 40 20.76 9.27 19.78
N MET A 41 20.85 8.40 20.80
CA MET A 41 20.05 8.56 22.01
C MET A 41 20.26 9.96 22.57
N ILE A 42 19.18 10.72 22.71
CA ILE A 42 19.23 12.10 23.21
C ILE A 42 19.30 12.01 24.73
N ASP A 43 20.52 12.15 25.27
CA ASP A 43 20.70 12.30 26.72
C ASP A 43 20.29 13.68 27.25
N LYS A 44 19.99 14.64 26.38
CA LYS A 44 19.49 15.98 26.77
C LYS A 44 18.59 16.57 25.69
N ALA A 45 17.38 16.91 26.08
CA ALA A 45 16.30 17.48 25.27
C ALA A 45 16.53 18.93 24.81
N SER A 46 17.72 19.39 24.49
CA SER A 46 17.93 20.83 24.34
C SER A 46 18.51 21.33 23.03
N GLU A 47 18.91 20.48 22.11
CA GLU A 47 19.36 20.98 20.81
C GLU A 47 18.85 20.11 19.68
N ARG A 48 18.36 20.74 18.61
CA ARG A 48 18.12 20.07 17.31
C ARG A 48 19.44 19.49 16.84
N ALA A 49 19.79 18.30 17.35
CA ALA A 49 21.00 17.62 16.93
C ALA A 49 20.93 17.47 15.40
N LYS A 50 21.96 17.94 14.71
CA LYS A 50 22.10 17.67 13.28
C LYS A 50 22.20 16.16 13.10
N PRO A 51 21.56 15.60 12.07
CA PRO A 51 21.69 14.18 11.80
C PRO A 51 23.17 13.86 11.54
N ASN A 52 23.65 12.76 12.10
CA ASN A 52 24.94 12.23 11.69
C ASN A 52 24.81 11.74 10.24
N LEU A 53 25.56 12.34 9.33
CA LEU A 53 25.55 12.00 7.91
C LEU A 53 26.55 10.87 7.59
N ASP A 54 27.54 10.65 8.46
CA ASP A 54 28.54 9.59 8.32
C ASP A 54 28.02 8.28 8.96
N ILE A 55 26.88 7.80 8.44
CA ILE A 55 26.27 6.55 8.92
C ILE A 55 26.76 5.39 8.06
N GLU A 56 27.38 4.42 8.70
CA GLU A 56 27.77 3.17 8.06
C GLU A 56 26.53 2.34 7.71
N LYS A 57 26.41 1.95 6.45
CA LYS A 57 25.33 1.08 6.00
C LYS A 57 25.52 -0.35 6.49
N LYS A 58 24.53 -0.90 7.13
CA LYS A 58 24.52 -2.30 7.58
C LYS A 58 24.00 -3.18 6.44
N GLN A 59 24.93 -3.96 5.87
CA GLN A 59 24.55 -4.96 4.86
C GLN A 59 23.56 -5.97 5.46
N GLY A 60 22.62 -6.42 4.63
CA GLY A 60 21.60 -7.39 5.03
C GLY A 60 20.42 -6.77 5.81
N LYS A 61 20.33 -5.45 5.90
CA LYS A 61 19.18 -4.77 6.53
C LYS A 61 18.39 -3.96 5.55
N ILE A 62 17.07 -4.15 5.55
CA ILE A 62 16.10 -3.44 4.70
C ILE A 62 15.13 -2.69 5.60
N GLY A 63 14.87 -1.41 5.27
CA GLY A 63 13.82 -0.63 5.89
C GLY A 63 12.48 -0.82 5.16
N VAL A 64 11.36 -0.88 5.88
CA VAL A 64 10.02 -0.94 5.27
C VAL A 64 9.17 0.20 5.83
N LEU A 65 8.69 1.08 4.95
CA LEU A 65 7.95 2.29 5.27
C LEU A 65 6.51 2.20 4.75
N GLY A 66 5.56 2.78 5.49
CA GLY A 66 4.16 2.89 5.06
C GLY A 66 3.24 1.75 5.51
N LEU A 67 3.66 0.98 6.51
CA LEU A 67 2.84 -0.09 7.08
C LEU A 67 1.88 0.47 8.15
N THR A 68 0.83 1.15 7.71
CA THR A 68 -0.24 1.65 8.59
C THR A 68 -1.55 0.89 8.37
N PRO A 69 -2.41 0.76 9.40
CA PRO A 69 -3.71 0.08 9.27
C PRO A 69 -4.69 0.79 8.33
N GLN A 70 -4.47 2.06 8.02
CA GLN A 70 -5.26 2.81 7.05
C GLN A 70 -4.96 2.37 5.62
N ASP A 71 -3.71 2.00 5.34
CA ASP A 71 -3.25 1.66 3.99
C ASP A 71 -3.08 0.16 3.76
N ILE A 72 -2.85 -0.59 4.83
CA ILE A 72 -2.59 -2.04 4.79
C ILE A 72 -3.62 -2.76 5.66
N SER A 73 -4.54 -3.49 5.04
CA SER A 73 -5.60 -4.21 5.74
C SER A 73 -5.11 -5.39 6.59
N ASP A 74 -4.03 -6.03 6.16
CA ASP A 74 -3.43 -7.15 6.87
C ASP A 74 -2.53 -6.67 8.01
N LEU A 75 -3.02 -6.75 9.24
CA LEU A 75 -2.26 -6.40 10.44
C LEU A 75 -1.06 -7.33 10.69
N GLN A 76 -0.98 -8.48 10.00
CA GLN A 76 0.16 -9.38 10.04
C GLN A 76 1.20 -9.07 8.95
N ALA A 77 0.92 -8.10 8.06
CA ALA A 77 1.83 -7.73 6.98
C ALA A 77 3.27 -7.45 7.46
N PRO A 78 3.53 -6.75 8.58
CA PRO A 78 4.89 -6.53 9.06
C PRO A 78 5.64 -7.84 9.35
N LYS A 79 4.96 -8.85 9.92
CA LYS A 79 5.53 -10.16 10.19
C LYS A 79 5.82 -10.91 8.89
N LYS A 80 4.83 -10.99 8.00
CA LYS A 80 4.96 -11.67 6.70
C LYS A 80 6.07 -11.06 5.84
N ILE A 81 6.22 -9.74 5.85
CA ILE A 81 7.29 -9.06 5.10
C ILE A 81 8.67 -9.39 5.70
N ARG A 82 8.82 -9.46 7.03
CA ARG A 82 10.07 -9.90 7.65
C ARG A 82 10.40 -11.34 7.26
N GLU A 83 9.43 -12.25 7.33
CA GLU A 83 9.57 -13.63 6.91
C GLU A 83 9.96 -13.73 5.42
N TYR A 84 9.28 -12.98 4.55
CA TYR A 84 9.59 -12.92 3.12
C TYR A 84 11.06 -12.55 2.85
N TYR A 85 11.56 -11.45 3.43
CA TYR A 85 12.94 -11.03 3.20
C TYR A 85 13.96 -11.97 3.84
N GLN A 86 13.64 -12.53 4.99
CA GLN A 86 14.51 -13.53 5.63
C GLN A 86 14.62 -14.79 4.80
N GLU A 87 13.52 -15.29 4.24
CA GLU A 87 13.48 -16.53 3.46
C GLU A 87 14.01 -16.35 2.03
N LYS A 88 13.67 -15.24 1.37
CA LYS A 88 14.02 -15.03 -0.04
C LYS A 88 15.38 -14.41 -0.25
N GLU A 89 15.81 -13.51 0.62
CA GLU A 89 17.03 -12.73 0.44
C GLU A 89 18.02 -12.91 1.60
N GLY A 90 17.68 -13.62 2.67
CA GLY A 90 18.51 -13.73 3.86
C GLY A 90 18.72 -12.41 4.60
N LYS A 91 17.77 -11.47 4.45
CA LYS A 91 17.87 -10.11 4.98
C LYS A 91 16.91 -9.85 6.13
N GLU A 92 17.35 -9.01 7.08
CA GLU A 92 16.53 -8.52 8.19
C GLU A 92 15.70 -7.32 7.73
N ALA A 93 14.36 -7.43 7.73
CA ALA A 93 13.48 -6.31 7.44
C ALA A 93 13.07 -5.57 8.72
N ILE A 94 13.40 -4.27 8.76
CA ILE A 94 13.03 -3.34 9.83
C ILE A 94 11.77 -2.59 9.41
N CYS A 95 10.64 -2.95 10.01
CA CYS A 95 9.36 -2.30 9.73
C CYS A 95 9.20 -1.06 10.62
N TYR A 96 9.17 0.12 10.02
CA TYR A 96 8.96 1.40 10.72
C TYR A 96 7.48 1.67 10.92
N CYS A 97 6.78 0.78 11.57
CA CYS A 97 5.33 0.88 11.71
C CYS A 97 4.89 0.53 13.12
N MET A 98 3.63 0.71 13.34
CA MET A 98 2.94 0.07 14.44
C MET A 98 2.78 -1.41 14.11
N GLY A 99 3.75 -2.23 14.50
CA GLY A 99 3.72 -3.68 14.29
C GLY A 99 2.72 -4.40 15.19
N GLU A 100 2.64 -5.73 15.02
CA GLU A 100 1.76 -6.66 15.75
C GLU A 100 1.66 -6.41 17.25
N ASN A 101 2.68 -5.85 17.84
CA ASN A 101 2.81 -5.61 19.27
C ASN A 101 3.12 -4.14 19.55
N VAL A 102 2.32 -3.23 19.03
CA VAL A 102 2.45 -1.78 19.25
C VAL A 102 2.74 -1.43 20.70
N CYS A 103 2.13 -2.15 21.64
CA CYS A 103 2.28 -1.91 23.07
C CYS A 103 3.44 -2.68 23.71
N ARG A 104 4.15 -3.54 22.97
CA ARG A 104 5.21 -4.41 23.49
C ARG A 104 6.52 -4.35 22.72
N SER A 105 6.56 -3.67 21.55
CA SER A 105 7.80 -3.59 20.78
C SER A 105 8.73 -2.56 21.42
N THR A 106 9.89 -3.03 21.83
CA THR A 106 11.01 -2.20 22.28
C THR A 106 11.62 -1.40 21.14
N ASP A 107 11.16 -1.62 19.90
CA ASP A 107 11.81 -1.15 18.68
C ASP A 107 11.36 0.24 18.21
N GLY A 108 10.21 0.70 18.64
CA GLY A 108 9.59 1.99 18.37
C GLY A 108 10.45 3.07 17.68
N LEU A 109 10.71 4.16 18.37
CA LEU A 109 11.50 5.29 17.87
C LEU A 109 12.98 4.97 17.64
N ASP A 110 13.52 3.92 18.27
CA ASP A 110 14.93 3.54 18.09
C ASP A 110 15.20 3.02 16.66
N ASN A 111 14.24 2.35 16.06
CA ASN A 111 14.33 1.96 14.66
C ASN A 111 14.34 3.20 13.73
N HIS A 112 13.52 4.20 14.02
CA HIS A 112 13.54 5.46 13.26
C HIS A 112 14.89 6.17 13.34
N ARG A 113 15.55 6.14 14.51
CA ARG A 113 16.90 6.71 14.67
C ARG A 113 17.93 6.04 13.78
N LYS A 114 17.79 4.72 13.57
CA LYS A 114 18.68 3.90 12.74
C LYS A 114 18.28 3.84 11.27
N ALA A 115 17.27 4.60 10.84
CA ALA A 115 16.73 4.53 9.48
C ALA A 115 17.78 4.83 8.38
N GLY A 116 18.82 5.60 8.70
CA GLY A 116 19.94 5.82 7.80
C GLY A 116 20.88 4.62 7.64
N GLU A 117 20.84 3.62 8.53
CA GLU A 117 21.78 2.49 8.54
C GLU A 117 21.41 1.35 7.58
N VAL A 118 20.18 1.31 7.07
CA VAL A 118 19.73 0.23 6.17
C VAL A 118 20.30 0.38 4.77
N GLU A 119 20.47 -0.74 4.07
CA GLU A 119 21.01 -0.74 2.71
C GLU A 119 20.02 -0.20 1.68
N LYS A 120 18.72 -0.45 1.89
CA LYS A 120 17.61 -0.02 1.00
C LYS A 120 16.32 0.12 1.81
N ASN A 121 15.46 1.03 1.38
CA ASN A 121 14.09 1.16 1.88
C ASN A 121 13.08 0.60 0.90
N ILE A 122 12.05 -0.08 1.39
CA ILE A 122 10.87 -0.52 0.64
C ILE A 122 9.70 0.36 1.07
N VAL A 123 9.06 0.98 0.11
CA VAL A 123 7.90 1.86 0.32
C VAL A 123 6.65 1.10 -0.08
N VAL A 124 5.80 0.79 0.89
CA VAL A 124 4.58 -0.01 0.67
C VAL A 124 3.30 0.83 0.63
N SER A 125 3.40 2.13 0.90
CA SER A 125 2.30 3.09 0.78
C SER A 125 2.77 4.41 0.18
N PRO A 126 1.95 5.09 -0.64
CA PRO A 126 2.26 6.42 -1.17
C PRO A 126 2.54 7.46 -0.09
N ALA A 127 1.90 7.34 1.09
CA ALA A 127 2.09 8.24 2.22
C ALA A 127 3.54 8.27 2.75
N ALA A 128 4.28 7.17 2.60
CA ALA A 128 5.67 7.09 3.05
C ALA A 128 6.70 7.53 1.99
N LEU A 129 6.27 7.87 0.76
CA LEU A 129 7.18 8.21 -0.33
C LEU A 129 8.03 9.46 -0.05
N ALA A 130 7.43 10.49 0.54
CA ALA A 130 8.15 11.71 0.91
C ALA A 130 9.24 11.44 1.97
N ALA A 131 8.96 10.55 2.91
CA ALA A 131 9.93 10.10 3.92
C ALA A 131 11.08 9.29 3.28
N ALA A 132 10.78 8.41 2.34
CA ALA A 132 11.81 7.64 1.61
C ALA A 132 12.74 8.57 0.81
N LYS A 133 12.19 9.55 0.09
CA LYS A 133 12.96 10.59 -0.63
C LYS A 133 13.85 11.41 0.32
N TYR A 134 13.34 11.73 1.50
CA TYR A 134 14.12 12.40 2.52
C TYR A 134 15.31 11.55 2.99
N LEU A 135 15.09 10.26 3.25
CA LEU A 135 16.14 9.33 3.67
C LEU A 135 17.19 9.12 2.57
N GLU A 136 16.77 9.01 1.31
CA GLU A 136 17.69 8.94 0.17
C GLU A 136 18.53 10.20 0.05
N LYS A 137 17.90 11.37 0.05
CA LYS A 137 18.59 12.67 -0.05
C LYS A 137 19.55 12.93 1.10
N THR A 138 19.17 12.51 2.32
CA THR A 138 19.92 12.85 3.54
C THR A 138 21.02 11.83 3.84
N PHE A 139 20.74 10.53 3.66
CA PHE A 139 21.63 9.45 4.05
C PHE A 139 22.11 8.60 2.86
N GLY A 140 21.69 8.92 1.63
CA GLY A 140 22.01 8.12 0.46
C GLY A 140 21.42 6.72 0.49
N THR A 141 20.31 6.50 1.23
CA THR A 141 19.65 5.20 1.30
C THR A 141 18.67 5.08 0.15
N PRO A 142 18.93 4.25 -0.87
CA PRO A 142 18.03 4.10 -2.01
C PRO A 142 16.70 3.50 -1.57
N TYR A 143 15.65 3.72 -2.36
CA TYR A 143 14.35 3.12 -2.08
C TYR A 143 13.73 2.46 -3.32
N GLU A 144 12.83 1.54 -3.06
CA GLU A 144 12.01 0.86 -4.05
C GLU A 144 10.55 0.93 -3.61
N VAL A 145 9.64 1.25 -4.55
CA VAL A 145 8.21 1.33 -4.28
C VAL A 145 7.55 0.05 -4.75
N THR A 146 7.18 -0.82 -3.81
CA THR A 146 6.58 -2.13 -4.11
C THR A 146 5.92 -2.73 -2.88
N TYR A 147 5.06 -3.74 -3.09
CA TYR A 147 4.48 -4.55 -2.02
C TYR A 147 4.97 -6.00 -2.14
N PRO A 148 5.95 -6.43 -1.32
CA PRO A 148 6.70 -7.66 -1.56
C PRO A 148 5.90 -8.96 -1.46
N ILE A 149 4.79 -8.97 -0.72
CA ILE A 149 3.92 -10.15 -0.53
C ILE A 149 2.64 -10.09 -1.37
N VAL A 150 2.68 -9.42 -2.52
CA VAL A 150 1.53 -9.20 -3.41
C VAL A 150 0.95 -10.49 -3.99
N GLU A 151 1.73 -11.56 -4.11
CA GLU A 151 1.29 -12.84 -4.67
C GLU A 151 0.06 -13.40 -3.93
N GLU A 152 -0.06 -13.14 -2.62
CA GLU A 152 -1.20 -13.55 -1.80
C GLU A 152 -2.50 -12.82 -2.14
N LEU A 153 -2.41 -11.62 -2.73
CA LEU A 153 -3.55 -10.78 -3.08
C LEU A 153 -4.12 -11.08 -4.46
N VAL A 154 -3.38 -11.81 -5.30
CA VAL A 154 -3.75 -12.10 -6.68
C VAL A 154 -4.11 -13.58 -6.79
N PRO A 155 -5.41 -13.95 -6.90
CA PRO A 155 -5.83 -15.34 -7.07
C PRO A 155 -5.21 -16.01 -8.30
N ASP A 156 -5.12 -17.34 -8.27
CA ASP A 156 -4.66 -18.11 -9.43
C ASP A 156 -5.80 -18.31 -10.43
N MET A 157 -5.75 -17.56 -11.53
CA MET A 157 -6.75 -17.61 -12.60
C MET A 157 -6.19 -17.06 -13.91
N ASP A 158 -6.93 -17.22 -15.01
CA ASP A 158 -6.53 -16.68 -16.32
C ASP A 158 -6.91 -15.21 -16.47
N TYR A 159 -5.89 -14.36 -16.51
CA TYR A 159 -6.01 -12.91 -16.68
C TYR A 159 -5.79 -12.46 -18.12
N ARG A 160 -5.40 -13.33 -19.03
CA ARG A 160 -5.04 -12.98 -20.41
C ARG A 160 -6.21 -12.34 -21.14
N ARG A 161 -5.92 -11.25 -21.84
CA ARG A 161 -6.89 -10.47 -22.64
C ARG A 161 -8.10 -9.98 -21.84
N LYS A 162 -7.98 -9.90 -20.52
CA LYS A 162 -9.01 -9.37 -19.64
C LYS A 162 -8.84 -7.88 -19.44
N LYS A 163 -9.96 -7.19 -19.33
CA LYS A 163 -10.01 -5.80 -18.86
C LYS A 163 -10.26 -5.80 -17.37
N ILE A 164 -9.31 -5.26 -16.61
CA ILE A 164 -9.25 -5.41 -15.15
C ILE A 164 -9.22 -4.03 -14.50
N LEU A 165 -10.05 -3.83 -13.50
CA LEU A 165 -9.99 -2.70 -12.59
C LEU A 165 -9.45 -3.16 -11.24
N ILE A 166 -8.47 -2.45 -10.71
CA ILE A 166 -7.94 -2.65 -9.36
C ILE A 166 -8.19 -1.37 -8.57
N VAL A 167 -9.07 -1.43 -7.58
CA VAL A 167 -9.37 -0.32 -6.68
C VAL A 167 -8.71 -0.60 -5.33
N HIS A 168 -7.56 0.02 -5.11
CA HIS A 168 -6.76 -0.16 -3.89
C HIS A 168 -5.88 1.07 -3.66
N GLN A 169 -5.14 1.13 -2.52
CA GLN A 169 -4.05 2.10 -2.43
C GLN A 169 -3.03 1.86 -3.55
N GLN A 170 -2.45 2.92 -4.05
CA GLN A 170 -1.73 2.93 -5.33
C GLN A 170 -0.55 1.95 -5.39
N VAL A 171 0.25 1.81 -4.32
CA VAL A 171 1.44 0.93 -4.33
C VAL A 171 1.04 -0.54 -4.40
N ILE A 172 0.01 -0.95 -3.65
CA ILE A 172 -0.51 -2.32 -3.73
C ILE A 172 -1.19 -2.54 -5.08
N GLY A 173 -2.00 -1.59 -5.56
CA GLY A 173 -2.62 -1.67 -6.88
C GLY A 173 -1.59 -1.86 -7.99
N ASN A 174 -0.51 -1.10 -7.97
CA ASN A 174 0.60 -1.22 -8.92
C ASN A 174 1.34 -2.57 -8.79
N ALA A 175 1.55 -3.04 -7.57
CA ALA A 175 2.17 -4.36 -7.34
C ALA A 175 1.28 -5.50 -7.87
N MET A 176 -0.04 -5.43 -7.64
CA MET A 176 -1.01 -6.39 -8.20
C MET A 176 -1.02 -6.35 -9.73
N ARG A 177 -1.00 -5.17 -10.33
CA ARG A 177 -0.88 -4.99 -11.79
C ARG A 177 0.38 -5.67 -12.34
N ALA A 178 1.53 -5.44 -11.70
CA ALA A 178 2.80 -6.05 -12.09
C ALA A 178 2.75 -7.58 -11.96
N GLU A 179 2.18 -8.11 -10.90
CA GLU A 179 2.03 -9.54 -10.67
C GLU A 179 1.09 -10.20 -11.70
N ILE A 180 -0.04 -9.57 -12.02
CA ILE A 180 -0.95 -10.05 -13.05
C ILE A 180 -0.26 -10.10 -14.42
N ARG A 181 0.46 -9.03 -14.79
CA ARG A 181 1.25 -9.01 -16.03
C ARG A 181 2.29 -10.11 -16.07
N ARG A 182 3.00 -10.35 -14.96
CA ARG A 182 3.97 -11.44 -14.84
C ARG A 182 3.33 -12.82 -15.05
N ARG A 183 2.13 -13.04 -14.52
CA ARG A 183 1.36 -14.29 -14.71
C ARG A 183 0.92 -14.47 -16.16
N CYS A 184 0.46 -13.41 -16.82
CA CYS A 184 0.10 -13.44 -18.24
C CYS A 184 1.28 -13.85 -19.14
N GLN A 185 2.51 -13.44 -18.80
CA GLN A 185 3.72 -13.75 -19.58
C GLN A 185 4.24 -15.17 -19.34
N LYS A 186 4.04 -15.75 -18.16
CA LYS A 186 4.55 -17.10 -17.80
C LYS A 186 3.85 -18.24 -18.55
N VAL A 187 2.70 -18.01 -19.12
CA VAL A 187 1.97 -19.05 -19.86
C VAL A 187 2.61 -19.18 -21.24
N ASN A 188 3.24 -20.33 -21.50
CA ASN A 188 3.83 -20.68 -22.80
C ASN A 188 2.77 -20.59 -23.91
N GLY A 189 2.71 -19.47 -24.57
CA GLY A 189 1.81 -19.16 -25.69
C GLY A 189 2.60 -18.73 -26.90
N ASP A 190 1.96 -18.70 -28.06
CA ASP A 190 2.53 -18.15 -29.26
C ASP A 190 2.94 -16.68 -29.03
N PRO A 191 4.23 -16.32 -29.22
CA PRO A 191 4.70 -14.94 -29.02
C PRO A 191 4.01 -13.91 -29.91
N SER A 192 3.35 -14.35 -30.99
CA SER A 192 2.58 -13.48 -31.90
C SER A 192 1.21 -13.07 -31.34
N VAL A 193 0.74 -13.72 -30.27
CA VAL A 193 -0.56 -13.43 -29.64
C VAL A 193 -0.37 -12.48 -28.47
N ASP A 194 -0.99 -11.32 -28.53
CA ASP A 194 -1.05 -10.41 -27.39
C ASP A 194 -1.89 -11.03 -26.27
N ASN A 195 -1.21 -11.53 -25.26
CA ASN A 195 -1.81 -12.14 -24.07
C ASN A 195 -1.94 -11.15 -22.91
N ASN A 196 -1.64 -9.88 -23.12
CA ASN A 196 -1.65 -8.90 -22.05
C ASN A 196 -3.08 -8.61 -21.55
N ALA A 197 -3.18 -8.39 -20.25
CA ALA A 197 -4.37 -7.81 -19.65
C ALA A 197 -4.31 -6.28 -19.76
N VAL A 198 -5.46 -5.65 -19.98
CA VAL A 198 -5.61 -4.19 -19.87
C VAL A 198 -6.00 -3.90 -18.42
N ILE A 199 -5.13 -3.22 -17.68
CA ILE A 199 -5.29 -3.07 -16.24
C ILE A 199 -5.30 -1.59 -15.88
N THR A 200 -6.38 -1.13 -15.26
CA THR A 200 -6.53 0.21 -14.69
C THR A 200 -6.39 0.10 -13.17
N VAL A 201 -5.56 0.94 -12.58
CA VAL A 201 -5.51 1.12 -11.12
C VAL A 201 -6.27 2.38 -10.75
N ALA A 202 -7.19 2.26 -9.81
CA ALA A 202 -7.91 3.39 -9.23
C ALA A 202 -7.66 3.44 -7.72
N SER A 203 -7.53 4.64 -7.18
CA SER A 203 -7.31 4.83 -5.75
C SER A 203 -8.22 5.92 -5.20
N TRP A 204 -8.79 5.69 -4.02
CA TRP A 204 -9.61 6.64 -3.28
C TRP A 204 -8.79 7.74 -2.62
N PHE A 205 -7.50 7.43 -2.29
CA PHE A 205 -6.65 8.32 -1.53
C PHE A 205 -5.27 8.39 -2.17
N MET A 206 -4.59 9.50 -1.92
CA MET A 206 -3.18 9.76 -2.21
C MET A 206 -2.63 9.08 -3.47
N MET A 207 -3.08 9.54 -4.62
CA MET A 207 -2.52 9.10 -5.88
C MET A 207 -1.36 10.01 -6.29
N LYS A 208 -0.15 9.45 -6.37
CA LYS A 208 1.06 10.15 -6.80
C LYS A 208 1.24 10.01 -8.31
N GLN A 209 1.34 11.14 -9.02
CA GLN A 209 1.52 11.15 -10.48
C GLN A 209 2.75 10.35 -10.93
N GLU A 210 3.82 10.40 -10.16
CA GLU A 210 5.07 9.68 -10.47
C GLU A 210 4.98 8.14 -10.36
N LEU A 211 3.92 7.62 -9.71
CA LEU A 211 3.63 6.20 -9.58
C LEU A 211 2.48 5.75 -10.50
N SER A 212 1.87 6.67 -11.24
CA SER A 212 0.71 6.38 -12.10
C SER A 212 1.15 5.95 -13.49
N GLU A 213 0.42 5.00 -14.07
CA GLU A 213 0.45 4.73 -15.50
C GLU A 213 -0.68 5.50 -16.21
N GLU A 214 -0.59 5.59 -17.53
CA GLU A 214 -1.66 6.17 -18.34
C GLU A 214 -2.98 5.41 -18.14
N GLY A 215 -4.05 6.12 -17.85
CA GLY A 215 -5.36 5.56 -17.59
C GLY A 215 -5.64 5.24 -16.12
N ASP A 216 -4.68 5.43 -15.22
CA ASP A 216 -4.92 5.32 -13.77
C ASP A 216 -5.80 6.47 -13.25
N ILE A 217 -6.65 6.19 -12.26
CA ILE A 217 -7.75 7.07 -11.87
C ILE A 217 -7.73 7.36 -10.36
N SER A 218 -7.79 8.65 -10.02
CA SER A 218 -8.07 9.09 -8.65
C SER A 218 -9.57 9.23 -8.46
N LEU A 219 -10.12 8.43 -7.55
CA LEU A 219 -11.54 8.48 -7.15
C LEU A 219 -11.69 9.45 -5.97
N ARG A 220 -12.75 10.25 -5.98
CA ARG A 220 -13.05 11.23 -4.92
C ARG A 220 -14.33 10.88 -4.17
N GLU A 221 -15.33 10.45 -4.92
CA GLU A 221 -16.67 10.15 -4.42
C GLU A 221 -17.14 8.79 -4.95
N GLU A 222 -18.10 8.18 -4.29
CA GLU A 222 -18.69 6.91 -4.72
C GLU A 222 -19.27 7.00 -6.15
N ASP A 223 -19.76 8.17 -6.54
CA ASP A 223 -20.30 8.40 -7.89
C ASP A 223 -19.22 8.27 -8.97
N ASP A 224 -17.97 8.69 -8.71
CA ASP A 224 -16.83 8.50 -9.64
C ASP A 224 -16.62 7.01 -9.93
N TYR A 225 -16.69 6.19 -8.89
CA TYR A 225 -16.56 4.74 -9.02
C TYR A 225 -17.73 4.14 -9.81
N MET A 226 -18.95 4.54 -9.49
CA MET A 226 -20.14 4.08 -10.18
C MET A 226 -20.13 4.43 -11.67
N GLU A 227 -19.70 5.66 -12.01
CA GLU A 227 -19.56 6.11 -13.39
C GLU A 227 -18.47 5.33 -14.13
N LEU A 228 -17.33 5.09 -13.48
CA LEU A 228 -16.25 4.29 -14.04
C LEU A 228 -16.72 2.88 -14.41
N ILE A 229 -17.43 2.21 -13.51
CA ILE A 229 -17.98 0.86 -13.75
C ILE A 229 -19.03 0.86 -14.87
N LYS A 230 -19.88 1.89 -14.95
CA LYS A 230 -20.91 2.01 -16.01
C LYS A 230 -20.31 2.28 -17.38
N LYS A 231 -19.27 3.10 -17.43
CA LYS A 231 -18.63 3.54 -18.67
C LYS A 231 -17.74 2.47 -19.27
N GLU A 232 -17.02 1.76 -18.41
CA GLU A 232 -15.98 0.83 -18.79
C GLU A 232 -16.45 -0.62 -18.55
N ASP A 233 -16.30 -1.47 -19.55
CA ASP A 233 -16.73 -2.87 -19.47
C ASP A 233 -15.60 -3.76 -18.94
N TYR A 234 -15.42 -3.79 -17.62
CA TYR A 234 -14.42 -4.63 -16.96
C TYR A 234 -14.86 -6.09 -16.85
N ASP A 235 -13.93 -7.01 -17.14
CA ASP A 235 -14.11 -8.46 -16.89
C ASP A 235 -13.91 -8.81 -15.43
N ILE A 236 -12.96 -8.15 -14.78
CA ILE A 236 -12.56 -8.42 -13.40
C ILE A 236 -12.44 -7.09 -12.66
N VAL A 237 -13.02 -7.04 -11.48
CA VAL A 237 -12.91 -5.89 -10.55
C VAL A 237 -12.34 -6.40 -9.24
N PHE A 238 -11.17 -5.90 -8.89
CA PHE A 238 -10.61 -6.02 -7.55
C PHE A 238 -10.99 -4.78 -6.77
N ALA A 239 -11.72 -4.93 -5.68
CA ALA A 239 -12.09 -3.81 -4.82
C ALA A 239 -12.38 -4.28 -3.40
N ASP A 240 -12.48 -3.33 -2.46
CA ASP A 240 -12.90 -3.62 -1.10
C ASP A 240 -14.29 -4.31 -1.10
N PRO A 241 -14.52 -5.33 -0.28
CA PRO A 241 -15.80 -6.06 -0.22
C PRO A 241 -17.03 -5.16 -0.06
N MET A 242 -16.88 -4.00 0.57
CA MET A 242 -17.96 -3.02 0.70
C MET A 242 -18.44 -2.47 -0.65
N MET A 243 -17.57 -2.48 -1.68
CA MET A 243 -17.89 -1.98 -3.02
C MET A 243 -18.66 -2.99 -3.88
N LYS A 244 -18.79 -4.24 -3.45
CA LYS A 244 -19.41 -5.32 -4.26
C LYS A 244 -20.82 -4.97 -4.71
N ARG A 245 -21.66 -4.52 -3.77
CA ARG A 245 -23.04 -4.15 -4.07
C ARG A 245 -23.12 -2.98 -5.06
N MET A 246 -22.29 -1.95 -4.86
CA MET A 246 -22.22 -0.80 -5.78
C MET A 246 -21.80 -1.24 -7.18
N THR A 247 -20.85 -2.15 -7.29
CA THR A 247 -20.40 -2.74 -8.56
C THR A 247 -21.55 -3.43 -9.28
N GLU A 248 -22.29 -4.29 -8.56
CA GLU A 248 -23.45 -5.01 -9.11
C GLU A 248 -24.56 -4.04 -9.57
N ASP A 249 -24.87 -3.02 -8.75
CA ASP A 249 -25.89 -2.04 -9.07
C ASP A 249 -25.47 -1.16 -10.27
N ALA A 250 -24.19 -0.79 -10.39
CA ALA A 250 -23.67 -0.04 -11.53
C ALA A 250 -23.82 -0.83 -12.84
N TYR A 251 -23.50 -2.11 -12.85
CA TYR A 251 -23.68 -2.97 -14.03
C TYR A 251 -25.16 -3.13 -14.42
N LYS A 252 -26.06 -3.29 -13.45
CA LYS A 252 -27.52 -3.35 -13.71
C LYS A 252 -28.02 -2.05 -14.36
N MET A 253 -27.58 -0.89 -13.86
CA MET A 253 -27.95 0.41 -14.41
C MET A 253 -27.41 0.62 -15.83
N ALA A 254 -26.26 0.07 -16.15
CA ALA A 254 -25.68 0.14 -17.49
C ALA A 254 -26.38 -0.78 -18.51
N GLY A 255 -27.38 -1.57 -18.09
CA GLY A 255 -28.06 -2.55 -18.94
C GLY A 255 -27.20 -3.76 -19.31
N THR A 256 -26.05 -3.90 -18.64
CA THR A 256 -25.06 -4.96 -18.86
C THR A 256 -25.08 -5.99 -17.72
N GLY A 257 -26.22 -6.08 -17.02
CA GLY A 257 -26.41 -6.79 -15.77
C GLY A 257 -26.01 -8.24 -15.79
N CYS A 258 -25.43 -8.70 -14.68
CA CYS A 258 -25.34 -10.11 -14.36
C CYS A 258 -26.73 -10.64 -14.08
N VAL A 259 -27.40 -11.22 -15.04
CA VAL A 259 -28.54 -12.10 -14.78
C VAL A 259 -27.98 -13.51 -14.63
N ALA A 260 -27.99 -14.01 -13.42
CA ALA A 260 -27.68 -15.39 -13.12
C ALA A 260 -28.86 -16.28 -13.53
N ASP A 261 -29.21 -16.31 -14.81
CA ASP A 261 -30.11 -17.30 -15.36
C ASP A 261 -29.60 -17.80 -16.70
N ALA A 262 -29.29 -19.08 -16.70
CA ALA A 262 -28.69 -19.83 -17.77
C ALA A 262 -29.57 -19.84 -19.02
N HIS A 263 -29.15 -19.13 -20.07
CA HIS A 263 -29.34 -19.63 -21.44
C HIS A 263 -28.74 -18.74 -22.55
N GLU A 264 -28.02 -17.66 -22.25
CA GLU A 264 -27.32 -16.92 -23.29
C GLU A 264 -25.87 -16.61 -22.87
N THR A 265 -24.98 -16.50 -23.83
CA THR A 265 -23.55 -16.30 -23.76
C THR A 265 -23.18 -14.96 -23.08
N GLU A 266 -23.54 -14.78 -21.82
CA GLU A 266 -23.19 -13.61 -21.07
C GLU A 266 -21.75 -13.70 -20.54
N ARG A 267 -20.99 -12.67 -20.83
CA ARG A 267 -19.64 -12.46 -20.34
C ARG A 267 -19.66 -12.44 -18.81
N LYS A 268 -19.15 -13.48 -18.18
CA LYS A 268 -19.11 -13.59 -16.72
C LYS A 268 -18.16 -12.55 -16.15
N ARG A 269 -18.69 -11.54 -15.47
CA ARG A 269 -17.93 -10.57 -14.70
C ARG A 269 -17.56 -11.15 -13.34
N ILE A 270 -16.34 -10.82 -12.88
CA ILE A 270 -15.81 -11.37 -11.64
C ILE A 270 -15.47 -10.23 -10.71
N PHE A 271 -16.03 -10.26 -9.50
CA PHE A 271 -15.63 -9.40 -8.40
C PHE A 271 -14.71 -10.18 -7.48
N ILE A 272 -13.53 -9.61 -7.19
CA ILE A 272 -12.52 -10.21 -6.30
C ILE A 272 -12.32 -9.26 -5.13
N ASP A 273 -12.46 -9.80 -3.93
CA ASP A 273 -12.24 -9.04 -2.71
C ASP A 273 -10.78 -8.63 -2.59
N ALA A 274 -10.52 -7.34 -2.63
CA ALA A 274 -9.23 -6.71 -2.36
C ALA A 274 -9.41 -5.71 -1.23
N THR A 275 -9.39 -6.22 0.00
CA THR A 275 -9.63 -5.42 1.20
C THR A 275 -8.57 -4.34 1.36
N HIS A 276 -8.99 -3.08 1.38
CA HIS A 276 -8.09 -1.93 1.51
C HIS A 276 -7.81 -1.60 2.98
N PHE A 277 -8.85 -1.45 3.79
CA PHE A 277 -8.73 -1.01 5.18
C PHE A 277 -8.74 -2.17 6.18
N ALA A 278 -7.98 -2.06 7.26
CA ALA A 278 -8.00 -3.05 8.34
C ALA A 278 -9.39 -3.21 8.97
N VAL A 279 -10.19 -2.15 8.98
CA VAL A 279 -11.59 -2.20 9.47
C VAL A 279 -12.43 -3.12 8.61
N SER A 280 -12.36 -3.00 7.27
CA SER A 280 -13.08 -3.88 6.34
C SER A 280 -12.64 -5.34 6.49
N GLY A 281 -11.35 -5.59 6.70
CA GLY A 281 -10.80 -6.92 6.95
C GLY A 281 -11.40 -7.58 8.19
N LYS A 282 -11.50 -6.85 9.30
CA LYS A 282 -12.14 -7.36 10.54
C LYS A 282 -13.62 -7.64 10.36
N LEU A 283 -14.36 -6.76 9.71
CA LEU A 283 -15.78 -6.99 9.41
C LEU A 283 -15.99 -8.25 8.57
N ARG A 284 -15.14 -8.46 7.58
CA ARG A 284 -15.19 -9.67 6.74
C ARG A 284 -14.92 -10.95 7.54
N GLU A 285 -13.95 -10.95 8.43
CA GLU A 285 -13.66 -12.10 9.30
C GLU A 285 -14.85 -12.41 10.22
N GLU A 286 -15.49 -11.41 10.77
CA GLU A 286 -16.68 -11.58 11.60
C GLU A 286 -17.88 -12.10 10.81
N MET A 287 -18.08 -11.62 9.58
CA MET A 287 -19.14 -12.13 8.69
C MET A 287 -18.93 -13.60 8.36
N LYS A 288 -17.70 -14.00 7.97
CA LYS A 288 -17.37 -15.41 7.71
C LYS A 288 -17.61 -16.32 8.92
N LYS A 289 -17.35 -15.82 10.15
CA LYS A 289 -17.62 -16.58 11.38
C LYS A 289 -19.11 -16.76 11.67
N ARG A 290 -19.98 -15.88 11.14
CA ARG A 290 -21.44 -15.98 11.29
C ARG A 290 -22.08 -16.86 10.24
N GLU A 291 -21.42 -17.06 9.08
CA GLU A 291 -21.87 -17.90 7.99
C GLU A 291 -21.42 -19.37 8.15
N ALA A 292 -20.42 -19.62 9.02
CA ALA A 292 -19.90 -20.96 9.34
C ALA A 292 -20.58 -21.53 10.60
#